data_af1fc04428e3044d49b3581262f7a0eb
#
_entry.id   af1fc04428e3044d49b3581262f7a0eb
#
_cell.length_a   1.000
_cell.length_b   1.000
_cell.length_c   1.000
_cell.angle_alpha   90.00
_cell.angle_beta   90.00
_cell.angle_gamma   90.00
#
_symmetry.space_group_name_H-M   'P 1'
#
loop_
_entity.id
_entity.type
_entity.pdbx_description
1 polymer ?
#
loop_
_entity_poly.entity_id
_entity_poly.type
_entity_poly.pdbx_seq_one_letter_code
_entity_poly.pdbx_strand_id
1 'polypeptide(L)'
;LLIRLDSGNDAAENIGILLESGCYFIIKRNLRCESKEAWYEMAKANSQNITVPRDGKTVYVGSDWKEVTYRTMEGNDKTVTIRTGYEIIERTIDKYGQFLLPADLEVNTWWTNTGMEDSEVIQNYHAHGECEQFHSEIKTDMDVERLPSGKFDTNELVLELTILAYNILRMIGQENSP
;
A
#
# COMPACT_ATOMS: atom_id res chain seq x y z
N LEU A 1 -3.18 -16.69 2.03
CA LEU A 1 -2.70 -15.53 2.80
C LEU A 1 -2.50 -14.36 1.83
N LEU A 2 -3.03 -13.18 2.16
CA LEU A 2 -2.77 -11.92 1.44
C LEU A 2 -1.81 -11.07 2.28
N ILE A 3 -0.68 -10.71 1.70
CA ILE A 3 0.34 -9.87 2.33
C ILE A 3 0.31 -8.48 1.69
N ARG A 4 0.26 -7.43 2.51
CA ARG A 4 0.30 -6.03 2.08
C ARG A 4 1.57 -5.39 2.60
N LEU A 5 2.33 -4.77 1.71
CA LEU A 5 3.61 -4.15 2.03
C LEU A 5 3.67 -2.72 1.50
N ASP A 6 4.34 -1.87 2.22
CA ASP A 6 4.62 -0.49 1.82
C ASP A 6 5.72 -0.39 0.76
N SER A 7 5.99 0.82 0.31
CA SER A 7 6.99 1.10 -0.73
C SER A 7 8.44 0.85 -0.28
N GLY A 8 8.70 0.72 1.00
CA GLY A 8 10.00 0.29 1.53
C GLY A 8 10.35 -1.15 1.15
N ASN A 9 9.33 -1.94 0.82
CA ASN A 9 9.45 -3.35 0.42
C ASN A 9 9.41 -3.55 -1.11
N ASP A 10 9.44 -2.48 -1.92
CA ASP A 10 9.47 -2.54 -3.38
C ASP A 10 10.84 -3.01 -3.89
N ALA A 11 11.09 -4.31 -3.77
CA ALA A 11 12.30 -4.99 -4.23
C ALA A 11 11.94 -6.29 -4.95
N ALA A 12 12.70 -6.61 -6.00
CA ALA A 12 12.48 -7.83 -6.78
C ALA A 12 12.64 -9.09 -5.93
N GLU A 13 13.55 -9.08 -4.97
CA GLU A 13 13.80 -10.17 -4.04
C GLU A 13 12.56 -10.45 -3.16
N ASN A 14 11.91 -9.41 -2.64
CA ASN A 14 10.69 -9.56 -1.83
C ASN A 14 9.55 -10.16 -2.66
N ILE A 15 9.39 -9.70 -3.90
CA ILE A 15 8.42 -10.26 -4.85
C ILE A 15 8.72 -11.74 -5.09
N GLY A 16 9.99 -12.09 -5.31
CA GLY A 16 10.44 -13.46 -5.51
C GLY A 16 10.10 -14.36 -4.34
N ILE A 17 10.42 -13.95 -3.11
CA ILE A 17 10.12 -14.70 -1.88
C ILE A 17 8.62 -14.96 -1.76
N LEU A 18 7.77 -13.95 -2.02
CA LEU A 18 6.32 -14.09 -1.92
C LEU A 18 5.74 -15.01 -2.98
N LEU A 19 6.26 -14.95 -4.20
CA LEU A 19 5.87 -15.85 -5.29
C LEU A 19 6.25 -17.30 -4.98
N GLU A 20 7.47 -17.54 -4.52
CA GLU A 20 7.96 -18.89 -4.19
C GLU A 20 7.26 -19.47 -2.96
N SER A 21 6.82 -18.62 -2.03
CA SER A 21 6.01 -19.02 -0.86
C SER A 21 4.54 -19.24 -1.19
N GLY A 22 4.09 -19.00 -2.42
CA GLY A 22 2.68 -19.15 -2.82
C GLY A 22 1.73 -18.16 -2.13
N CYS A 23 2.24 -17.02 -1.68
CA CYS A 23 1.43 -15.98 -1.06
C CYS A 23 0.84 -15.01 -2.10
N TYR A 24 -0.38 -14.55 -1.85
CA TYR A 24 -0.91 -13.38 -2.54
C TYR A 24 -0.34 -12.11 -1.92
N PHE A 25 -0.11 -11.09 -2.75
CA PHE A 25 0.45 -9.84 -2.24
C PHE A 25 -0.09 -8.60 -2.97
N ILE A 26 0.00 -7.47 -2.26
CA ILE A 26 -0.12 -6.12 -2.78
C ILE A 26 1.04 -5.31 -2.19
N ILE A 27 1.98 -4.86 -3.04
CA ILE A 27 3.15 -4.10 -2.63
C ILE A 27 3.11 -2.73 -3.29
N LYS A 28 3.13 -1.65 -2.50
CA LYS A 28 3.23 -0.28 -3.03
C LYS A 28 4.55 -0.13 -3.79
N ARG A 29 4.47 0.36 -5.04
CA ARG A 29 5.66 0.62 -5.86
C ARG A 29 6.21 2.02 -5.64
N ASN A 30 7.52 2.14 -5.84
CA ASN A 30 8.20 3.40 -6.06
C ASN A 30 8.35 3.63 -7.57
N LEU A 31 7.95 4.78 -8.08
CA LEU A 31 8.09 5.09 -9.50
C LEU A 31 9.57 5.16 -9.95
N ARG A 32 10.48 5.48 -9.01
CA ARG A 32 11.91 5.63 -9.28
C ARG A 32 12.15 6.60 -10.45
N CYS A 33 12.61 6.09 -11.59
CA CYS A 33 12.88 6.88 -12.79
C CYS A 33 11.71 6.90 -13.80
N GLU A 34 10.54 6.33 -13.46
CA GLU A 34 9.38 6.34 -14.34
C GLU A 34 8.69 7.71 -14.31
N SER A 35 8.37 8.25 -15.50
CA SER A 35 7.70 9.56 -15.62
C SER A 35 6.23 9.47 -15.22
N LYS A 36 5.77 10.44 -14.42
CA LYS A 36 4.34 10.58 -14.08
C LYS A 36 3.49 10.87 -15.31
N GLU A 37 4.03 11.67 -16.23
CA GLU A 37 3.37 12.04 -17.48
C GLU A 37 3.16 10.81 -18.37
N ALA A 38 4.17 9.92 -18.47
CA ALA A 38 4.04 8.68 -19.24
C ALA A 38 2.96 7.77 -18.66
N TRP A 39 2.89 7.65 -17.33
CA TRP A 39 1.82 6.92 -16.65
C TRP A 39 0.45 7.53 -16.89
N TYR A 40 0.35 8.85 -16.85
CA TYR A 40 -0.89 9.58 -17.10
C TYR A 40 -1.40 9.38 -18.53
N GLU A 41 -0.54 9.53 -19.54
CA GLU A 41 -0.93 9.30 -20.95
C GLU A 41 -1.33 7.85 -21.21
N MET A 42 -0.63 6.89 -20.61
CA MET A 42 -0.99 5.47 -20.67
C MET A 42 -2.37 5.22 -20.03
N ALA A 43 -2.63 5.82 -18.86
CA ALA A 43 -3.90 5.64 -18.16
C ALA A 43 -5.06 6.27 -18.92
N LYS A 44 -4.89 7.44 -19.52
CA LYS A 44 -5.91 8.07 -20.39
C LYS A 44 -6.31 7.18 -21.56
N ALA A 45 -5.34 6.47 -22.13
CA ALA A 45 -5.58 5.61 -23.27
C ALA A 45 -6.23 4.27 -22.89
N ASN A 46 -5.90 3.71 -21.72
CA ASN A 46 -6.19 2.32 -21.40
C ASN A 46 -7.11 2.11 -20.19
N SER A 47 -7.35 3.13 -19.33
CA SER A 47 -8.21 2.95 -18.17
C SER A 47 -9.66 2.72 -18.55
N GLN A 48 -10.23 1.64 -18.03
CA GLN A 48 -11.66 1.33 -18.17
C GLN A 48 -12.49 1.95 -17.03
N ASN A 49 -11.85 2.27 -15.90
CA ASN A 49 -12.51 2.84 -14.74
C ASN A 49 -11.99 4.26 -14.51
N ILE A 50 -12.79 5.24 -14.93
CA ILE A 50 -12.49 6.67 -14.80
C ILE A 50 -13.60 7.29 -13.98
N THR A 51 -13.24 7.98 -12.91
CA THR A 51 -14.19 8.67 -12.02
C THR A 51 -13.82 10.14 -11.85
N VAL A 52 -14.83 10.97 -11.67
CA VAL A 52 -14.68 12.42 -11.40
C VAL A 52 -15.34 12.72 -10.05
N PRO A 53 -14.63 12.52 -8.92
CA PRO A 53 -15.20 12.68 -7.58
C PRO A 53 -15.62 14.11 -7.25
N ARG A 54 -15.00 15.10 -7.89
CA ARG A 54 -15.33 16.53 -7.80
C ARG A 54 -14.80 17.27 -9.01
N ASP A 55 -15.26 18.50 -9.21
CA ASP A 55 -14.74 19.38 -10.27
C ASP A 55 -13.22 19.54 -10.14
N GLY A 56 -12.54 19.40 -11.28
CA GLY A 56 -11.09 19.51 -11.36
C GLY A 56 -10.31 18.34 -10.74
N LYS A 57 -10.97 17.21 -10.42
CA LYS A 57 -10.28 15.97 -10.01
C LYS A 57 -10.79 14.80 -10.83
N THR A 58 -9.90 14.18 -11.60
CA THR A 58 -10.16 12.94 -12.34
C THR A 58 -9.27 11.83 -11.80
N VAL A 59 -9.83 10.64 -11.62
CA VAL A 59 -9.12 9.46 -11.13
C VAL A 59 -9.23 8.37 -12.18
N TYR A 60 -8.08 7.86 -12.60
CA TYR A 60 -7.93 6.77 -13.56
C TYR A 60 -7.45 5.53 -12.81
N VAL A 61 -8.18 4.43 -12.92
CA VAL A 61 -7.83 3.15 -12.29
C VAL A 61 -7.71 2.08 -13.36
N GLY A 62 -6.70 1.25 -13.25
CA GLY A 62 -6.46 0.16 -14.16
C GLY A 62 -5.21 -0.63 -13.79
N SER A 63 -4.79 -1.49 -14.69
CA SER A 63 -3.55 -2.26 -14.53
C SER A 63 -2.76 -2.38 -15.82
N ASP A 64 -1.47 -2.62 -15.67
CA ASP A 64 -0.50 -2.91 -16.71
C ASP A 64 0.32 -4.12 -16.27
N TRP A 65 1.09 -4.71 -17.17
CA TRP A 65 1.93 -5.88 -16.89
C TRP A 65 3.39 -5.51 -17.08
N LYS A 66 4.21 -5.84 -16.07
CA LYS A 66 5.65 -5.54 -16.10
C LYS A 66 6.47 -6.77 -15.77
N GLU A 67 7.63 -6.86 -16.40
CA GLU A 67 8.60 -7.91 -16.10
C GLU A 67 9.42 -7.54 -14.86
N VAL A 68 9.60 -8.54 -13.99
CA VAL A 68 10.45 -8.46 -12.81
C VAL A 68 11.40 -9.64 -12.83
N THR A 69 12.69 -9.37 -12.71
CA THR A 69 13.73 -10.39 -12.57
C THR A 69 14.19 -10.43 -11.12
N TYR A 70 14.10 -11.59 -10.51
CA TYR A 70 14.55 -11.82 -9.13
C TYR A 70 15.43 -13.07 -9.06
N ARG A 71 16.22 -13.17 -7.99
CA ARG A 71 17.04 -14.32 -7.71
C ARG A 71 16.26 -15.33 -6.87
N THR A 72 16.13 -16.57 -7.37
CA THR A 72 15.43 -17.66 -6.66
C THR A 72 16.22 -18.12 -5.44
N MET A 73 15.56 -18.84 -4.52
CA MET A 73 16.23 -19.46 -3.36
C MET A 73 17.35 -20.43 -3.78
N GLU A 74 17.27 -21.01 -4.97
CA GLU A 74 18.31 -21.88 -5.56
C GLU A 74 19.49 -21.08 -6.15
N GLY A 75 19.40 -19.75 -6.18
CA GLY A 75 20.46 -18.87 -6.68
C GLY A 75 20.42 -18.58 -8.18
N ASN A 76 19.35 -18.99 -8.89
CA ASN A 76 19.16 -18.73 -10.31
C ASN A 76 18.34 -17.44 -10.52
N ASP A 77 18.63 -16.72 -11.60
CA ASP A 77 17.79 -15.58 -12.00
C ASP A 77 16.51 -16.08 -12.69
N LYS A 78 15.38 -15.54 -12.29
CA LYS A 78 14.06 -15.84 -12.87
C LYS A 78 13.33 -14.57 -13.20
N THR A 79 12.84 -14.45 -14.44
CA THR A 79 12.01 -13.35 -14.91
C THR A 79 10.55 -13.79 -14.96
N VAL A 80 9.68 -12.97 -14.41
CA VAL A 80 8.23 -13.19 -14.38
C VAL A 80 7.50 -11.92 -14.79
N THR A 81 6.33 -12.06 -15.41
CA THR A 81 5.45 -10.93 -15.70
C THR A 81 4.45 -10.80 -14.58
N ILE A 82 4.38 -9.62 -13.95
CA ILE A 82 3.51 -9.34 -12.80
C ILE A 82 2.58 -8.18 -13.13
N ARG A 83 1.34 -8.29 -12.67
CA ARG A 83 0.35 -7.23 -12.78
C ARG A 83 0.75 -6.04 -11.90
N THR A 84 0.69 -4.85 -12.50
CA THR A 84 0.90 -3.57 -11.83
C THR A 84 -0.41 -2.81 -11.85
N GLY A 85 -1.14 -2.80 -10.75
CA GLY A 85 -2.30 -1.93 -10.58
C GLY A 85 -1.87 -0.47 -10.48
N TYR A 86 -2.69 0.46 -10.97
CA TYR A 86 -2.43 1.89 -10.86
C TYR A 86 -3.68 2.69 -10.51
N GLU A 87 -3.47 3.76 -9.77
CA GLU A 87 -4.40 4.85 -9.54
C GLU A 87 -3.69 6.16 -9.89
N ILE A 88 -4.19 6.87 -10.88
CA ILE A 88 -3.63 8.15 -11.30
C ILE A 88 -4.65 9.22 -11.06
N ILE A 89 -4.26 10.24 -10.32
CA ILE A 89 -5.12 11.35 -9.93
C ILE A 89 -4.60 12.60 -10.62
N GLU A 90 -5.44 13.15 -11.49
CA GLU A 90 -5.24 14.47 -12.10
C GLU A 90 -6.02 15.51 -11.33
N ARG A 91 -5.37 16.60 -10.95
CA ARG A 91 -6.00 17.76 -10.33
C ARG A 91 -5.71 19.00 -11.18
N THR A 92 -6.77 19.57 -11.74
CA THR A 92 -6.74 20.85 -12.49
C THR A 92 -7.19 22.03 -11.64
N ILE A 93 -7.81 21.74 -10.47
CA ILE A 93 -8.26 22.75 -9.50
C ILE A 93 -7.79 22.31 -8.11
N ASP A 94 -7.17 23.23 -7.37
CA ASP A 94 -6.69 23.00 -6.01
C ASP A 94 -7.85 22.98 -4.98
N LYS A 95 -7.48 22.83 -3.70
CA LYS A 95 -8.45 22.84 -2.59
C LYS A 95 -9.07 24.22 -2.30
N TYR A 96 -8.53 25.27 -2.90
CA TYR A 96 -9.01 26.66 -2.75
C TYR A 96 -9.81 27.13 -3.96
N GLY A 97 -9.99 26.27 -4.98
CA GLY A 97 -10.72 26.59 -6.21
C GLY A 97 -9.88 27.31 -7.28
N GLN A 98 -8.56 27.31 -7.14
CA GLN A 98 -7.65 27.92 -8.13
C GLN A 98 -7.27 26.90 -9.20
N PHE A 99 -7.25 27.36 -10.46
CA PHE A 99 -6.78 26.52 -11.57
C PHE A 99 -5.27 26.29 -11.48
N LEU A 100 -4.89 25.02 -11.64
CA LEU A 100 -3.50 24.58 -11.67
C LEU A 100 -3.01 24.49 -13.11
N LEU A 101 -1.90 25.18 -13.42
CA LEU A 101 -1.21 25.12 -14.71
C LEU A 101 0.29 24.94 -14.47
N PRO A 102 0.87 23.74 -14.75
CA PRO A 102 0.21 22.52 -15.23
C PRO A 102 -0.68 21.84 -14.17
N ALA A 103 -1.49 20.86 -14.61
CA ALA A 103 -2.24 20.00 -13.70
C ALA A 103 -1.31 19.25 -12.73
N ASP A 104 -1.74 19.09 -11.49
CA ASP A 104 -1.03 18.26 -10.50
C ASP A 104 -1.34 16.78 -10.76
N LEU A 105 -0.29 15.98 -10.94
CA LEU A 105 -0.38 14.54 -11.18
C LEU A 105 0.16 13.76 -9.98
N GLU A 106 -0.71 12.93 -9.42
CA GLU A 106 -0.35 11.93 -8.43
C GLU A 106 -0.46 10.55 -9.07
N VAL A 107 0.61 9.76 -8.99
CA VAL A 107 0.68 8.42 -9.56
C VAL A 107 0.98 7.42 -8.47
N ASN A 108 0.02 6.54 -8.24
CA ASN A 108 0.10 5.45 -7.28
C ASN A 108 0.11 4.13 -8.04
N THR A 109 1.06 3.25 -7.73
CA THR A 109 1.18 1.94 -8.39
C THR A 109 1.47 0.85 -7.39
N TRP A 110 1.02 -0.39 -7.70
CA TRP A 110 1.17 -1.56 -6.82
C TRP A 110 1.48 -2.82 -7.62
N TRP A 111 2.47 -3.59 -7.16
CA TRP A 111 2.64 -4.96 -7.61
C TRP A 111 1.55 -5.84 -7.00
N THR A 112 0.95 -6.72 -7.79
CA THR A 112 0.00 -7.71 -7.27
C THR A 112 -0.02 -8.98 -8.12
N ASN A 113 -0.21 -10.11 -7.46
CA ASN A 113 -0.47 -11.41 -8.10
C ASN A 113 -1.90 -11.92 -7.79
N THR A 114 -2.77 -11.06 -7.25
CA THR A 114 -4.15 -11.43 -6.94
C THR A 114 -5.01 -11.43 -8.22
N GLY A 115 -6.10 -12.21 -8.20
CA GLY A 115 -7.14 -12.15 -9.24
C GLY A 115 -8.23 -11.09 -8.99
N MET A 116 -8.02 -10.19 -8.02
CA MET A 116 -8.98 -9.13 -7.68
C MET A 116 -9.08 -8.09 -8.79
N GLU A 117 -10.24 -7.42 -8.88
CA GLU A 117 -10.41 -6.24 -9.72
C GLU A 117 -9.47 -5.11 -9.29
N ASP A 118 -9.10 -4.21 -10.22
CA ASP A 118 -8.12 -3.16 -9.94
C ASP A 118 -8.56 -2.22 -8.81
N SER A 119 -9.85 -1.89 -8.75
CA SER A 119 -10.43 -1.09 -7.65
C SER A 119 -10.36 -1.81 -6.30
N GLU A 120 -10.55 -3.13 -6.29
CA GLU A 120 -10.45 -3.93 -5.06
C GLU A 120 -9.01 -4.01 -4.56
N VAL A 121 -8.02 -4.14 -5.46
CA VAL A 121 -6.60 -4.09 -5.09
C VAL A 121 -6.26 -2.80 -4.37
N ILE A 122 -6.72 -1.66 -4.92
CA ILE A 122 -6.47 -0.33 -4.36
C ILE A 122 -7.18 -0.18 -3.00
N GLN A 123 -8.45 -0.57 -2.90
CA GLN A 123 -9.20 -0.52 -1.64
C GLN A 123 -8.57 -1.40 -0.57
N ASN A 124 -8.17 -2.63 -0.91
CA ASN A 124 -7.48 -3.52 0.01
C ASN A 124 -6.14 -2.95 0.48
N TYR A 125 -5.42 -2.23 -0.39
CA TYR A 125 -4.20 -1.55 0.02
C TYR A 125 -4.50 -0.40 0.98
N HIS A 126 -5.46 0.47 0.66
CA HIS A 126 -5.83 1.60 1.52
C HIS A 126 -6.38 1.18 2.88
N ALA A 127 -7.09 0.06 2.96
CA ALA A 127 -7.52 -0.53 4.22
C ALA A 127 -6.34 -0.94 5.14
N HIS A 128 -5.10 -0.97 4.62
CA HIS A 128 -3.90 -1.13 5.44
C HIS A 128 -3.60 0.09 6.32
N GLY A 129 -4.08 1.27 5.96
CA GLY A 129 -3.95 2.48 6.80
C GLY A 129 -4.58 2.34 8.18
N GLU A 130 -5.55 1.44 8.37
CA GLU A 130 -6.08 1.11 9.70
C GLU A 130 -4.99 0.51 10.62
N CYS A 131 -4.03 -0.24 10.07
CA CYS A 131 -2.90 -0.75 10.86
C CYS A 131 -1.99 0.36 11.39
N GLU A 132 -1.79 1.43 10.61
CA GLU A 132 -1.00 2.60 11.04
C GLU A 132 -1.70 3.32 12.20
N GLN A 133 -3.04 3.41 12.17
CA GLN A 133 -3.82 3.94 13.27
C GLN A 133 -3.62 3.08 14.54
N PHE A 134 -3.70 1.76 14.43
CA PHE A 134 -3.49 0.85 15.57
C PHE A 134 -2.09 0.96 16.15
N HIS A 135 -1.07 1.08 15.29
CA HIS A 135 0.30 1.32 15.75
C HIS A 135 0.44 2.69 16.46
N SER A 136 -0.25 3.72 15.95
CA SER A 136 -0.27 5.04 16.59
C SER A 136 -0.95 5.00 17.96
N GLU A 137 -2.11 4.35 18.05
CA GLU A 137 -2.85 4.16 19.29
C GLU A 137 -2.00 3.38 20.34
N ILE A 138 -1.36 2.27 19.94
CA ILE A 138 -0.47 1.51 20.81
C ILE A 138 0.70 2.37 21.28
N LYS A 139 1.33 3.15 20.41
CA LYS A 139 2.45 4.01 20.78
C LYS A 139 2.04 5.13 21.72
N THR A 140 0.94 5.82 21.42
CA THR A 140 0.54 7.07 22.09
C THR A 140 -0.35 6.78 23.29
N ASP A 141 -1.40 5.97 23.15
CA ASP A 141 -2.40 5.76 24.18
C ASP A 141 -1.95 4.73 25.22
N MET A 142 -1.14 3.75 24.79
CA MET A 142 -0.55 2.76 25.70
C MET A 142 0.87 3.13 26.17
N ASP A 143 1.38 4.32 25.78
CA ASP A 143 2.68 4.90 26.20
C ASP A 143 3.90 3.98 26.00
N VAL A 144 3.88 3.17 24.93
CA VAL A 144 5.02 2.28 24.60
C VAL A 144 6.03 2.90 23.63
N GLU A 145 5.89 4.19 23.33
CA GLU A 145 6.89 4.93 22.55
C GLU A 145 8.26 4.95 23.26
N ARG A 146 8.25 4.87 24.60
CA ARG A 146 9.44 4.76 25.43
C ARG A 146 9.40 3.47 26.22
N LEU A 147 10.10 2.46 25.71
CA LEU A 147 10.21 1.18 26.38
C LEU A 147 11.03 1.31 27.68
N PRO A 148 10.62 0.62 28.78
CA PRO A 148 11.13 0.89 30.13
C PRO A 148 12.52 0.36 30.42
N SER A 149 13.12 -0.44 29.51
CA SER A 149 14.37 -1.15 29.76
C SER A 149 15.37 -1.00 28.62
N GLY A 150 16.67 -1.09 28.94
CA GLY A 150 17.73 -1.28 27.94
C GLY A 150 17.90 -2.75 27.49
N LYS A 151 17.09 -3.68 28.01
CA LYS A 151 17.17 -5.11 27.67
C LYS A 151 16.07 -5.46 26.68
N PHE A 152 16.47 -6.15 25.59
CA PHE A 152 15.55 -6.55 24.53
C PHE A 152 14.40 -7.42 25.05
N ASP A 153 14.72 -8.51 25.75
CA ASP A 153 13.71 -9.49 26.22
C ASP A 153 12.66 -8.84 27.17
N THR A 154 13.08 -7.88 27.98
CA THR A 154 12.16 -7.15 28.86
C THR A 154 11.21 -6.27 28.05
N ASN A 155 11.72 -5.59 27.03
CA ASN A 155 10.93 -4.72 26.16
C ASN A 155 9.98 -5.53 25.26
N GLU A 156 10.41 -6.68 24.78
CA GLU A 156 9.59 -7.63 24.03
C GLU A 156 8.38 -8.08 24.86
N LEU A 157 8.61 -8.53 26.11
CA LEU A 157 7.52 -8.92 27.01
C LEU A 157 6.54 -7.77 27.29
N VAL A 158 7.05 -6.55 27.52
CA VAL A 158 6.20 -5.37 27.74
C VAL A 158 5.35 -5.09 26.50
N LEU A 159 5.93 -5.17 25.30
CA LEU A 159 5.21 -4.96 24.05
C LEU A 159 4.13 -6.01 23.83
N GLU A 160 4.42 -7.30 24.06
CA GLU A 160 3.44 -8.38 23.94
C GLU A 160 2.25 -8.21 24.90
N LEU A 161 2.53 -7.87 26.17
CA LEU A 161 1.47 -7.59 27.15
C LEU A 161 0.64 -6.37 26.77
N THR A 162 1.26 -5.34 26.21
CA THR A 162 0.57 -4.14 25.73
C THR A 162 -0.35 -4.47 24.55
N ILE A 163 0.11 -5.25 23.58
CA ILE A 163 -0.70 -5.69 22.45
C ILE A 163 -1.91 -6.52 22.94
N LEU A 164 -1.70 -7.41 23.91
CA LEU A 164 -2.80 -8.20 24.49
C LEU A 164 -3.83 -7.28 25.17
N ALA A 165 -3.38 -6.34 26.00
CA ALA A 165 -4.25 -5.37 26.68
C ALA A 165 -5.02 -4.50 25.68
N TYR A 166 -4.34 -4.01 24.65
CA TYR A 166 -4.95 -3.23 23.57
C TYR A 166 -6.06 -4.01 22.83
N ASN A 167 -5.82 -5.26 22.49
CA ASN A 167 -6.83 -6.11 21.85
C ASN A 167 -8.04 -6.33 22.72
N ILE A 168 -7.86 -6.55 24.03
CA ILE A 168 -8.97 -6.70 24.99
C ILE A 168 -9.79 -5.40 25.06
N LEU A 169 -9.14 -4.25 25.16
CA LEU A 169 -9.83 -2.95 25.21
C LEU A 169 -10.63 -2.69 23.93
N ARG A 170 -10.09 -3.03 22.77
CA ARG A 170 -10.81 -2.92 21.50
C ARG A 170 -12.03 -3.82 21.42
N MET A 171 -11.91 -5.07 21.87
CA MET A 171 -13.07 -6.00 21.92
C MET A 171 -14.18 -5.42 22.79
N ILE A 172 -13.85 -4.91 23.99
CA ILE A 172 -14.82 -4.27 24.89
C ILE A 172 -15.44 -3.03 24.23
N GLY A 173 -14.65 -2.23 23.55
CA GLY A 173 -15.12 -1.04 22.82
C GLY A 173 -16.09 -1.38 21.68
N GLN A 174 -15.80 -2.43 20.90
CA GLN A 174 -16.65 -2.87 19.80
C GLN A 174 -17.98 -3.46 20.27
N GLU A 175 -18.00 -4.19 21.40
CA GLU A 175 -19.24 -4.74 21.97
C GLU A 175 -20.16 -3.65 22.55
N ASN A 176 -19.62 -2.50 22.92
CA ASN A 176 -20.36 -1.37 23.51
C ASN A 176 -20.68 -0.25 22.49
N SER A 177 -20.30 -0.41 21.22
CA SER A 177 -20.68 0.54 20.17
C SER A 177 -22.10 0.23 19.69
N PRO A 178 -23.02 1.21 19.68
CA PRO A 178 -24.43 1.05 19.29
C PRO A 178 -24.58 0.72 17.80
#